data_bc559fe674d6cb7c5b8e8ce9c080e26d
#
_entry.id   bc559fe674d6cb7c5b8e8ce9c080e26d
#
_cell.length_a   1.000
_cell.length_b   1.000
_cell.length_c   1.000
_cell.angle_alpha   90.00
_cell.angle_beta   90.00
_cell.angle_gamma   90.00
#
_symmetry.space_group_name_H-M   'P 1'
#
loop_
_entity.id
_entity.type
_entity.pdbx_description
1 polymer ?
#
loop_
_entity_poly.entity_id
_entity_poly.type
_entity_poly.pdbx_seq_one_letter_code
_entity_poly.pdbx_strand_id
1 'polypeptide(L)'
;DVIGDIVLSAASQQYGGFTVPACLALAQSLSGQARTEGAWFRVARPCILLAWIFLTAGIVLGAWWAYMELGWGGYWAWDPVENASLIPWLIATASLHTLIVEDRRRKFTRVNVAMMALTTVSAFFATYLVRSGVIDSVHAFGDGGVGTPLLCFILAGLAVALWVPLTAPAEGEPLAGLYSREGFLTLVAWVLLALAAIILTATMWPVISKLWSAAPQGLDARFYNRVCLPLGAALLVLMALCPWLGWGGGMRNKKSFWIVLAAAHLSGAGIWLLGYRQSVALLAAAAVVGILVGVGVLLARRDVWRHPPSLGALGAHLGMALAALGIAFSGPYTQDSEMALRQGESGTVGAYTATLLELQEGSRPGYDFIAARLQVSKNGKTVGEVAPERRLYDKFGNMQFSEVDVIPGLGNEVYASLLGLDGQSRVVVKVSVEPLVNWLWIGGTLMCFLPLLGLRRGKGRADGQGSGNAAPDGDAPKDTDAPEDGQTA
;
A
#
# COMPACT_ATOMS: atom_id res chain seq x y z
N ASP A 1 -1.77 25.29 -1.41
CA ASP A 1 -1.14 24.26 -0.57
C ASP A 1 -0.20 23.41 -1.41
N VAL A 2 1.11 23.49 -1.15
CA VAL A 2 2.15 22.80 -1.93
C VAL A 2 1.96 21.29 -1.92
N ILE A 3 1.46 20.74 -0.83
CA ILE A 3 1.24 19.28 -0.68
C ILE A 3 0.05 18.83 -1.52
N GLY A 4 -1.04 19.62 -1.51
CA GLY A 4 -2.21 19.35 -2.37
C GLY A 4 -1.82 19.35 -3.84
N ASP A 5 -0.98 20.28 -4.28
CA ASP A 5 -0.48 20.36 -5.66
C ASP A 5 0.41 19.14 -6.03
N ILE A 6 1.26 18.69 -5.09
CA ILE A 6 2.08 17.48 -5.28
C ILE A 6 1.20 16.24 -5.35
N VAL A 7 0.19 16.11 -4.49
CA VAL A 7 -0.76 14.98 -4.50
C VAL A 7 -1.52 14.93 -5.82
N LEU A 8 -2.05 16.08 -6.28
CA LEU A 8 -2.75 16.18 -7.57
C LEU A 8 -1.83 15.87 -8.75
N SER A 9 -0.58 16.32 -8.71
CA SER A 9 0.44 16.01 -9.73
C SER A 9 0.77 14.52 -9.74
N ALA A 10 1.00 13.89 -8.58
CA ALA A 10 1.27 12.47 -8.47
C ALA A 10 0.07 11.63 -8.95
N ALA A 11 -1.16 12.03 -8.60
CA ALA A 11 -2.38 11.38 -9.08
C ALA A 11 -2.55 11.50 -10.61
N SER A 12 -2.21 12.64 -11.22
CA SER A 12 -2.30 12.80 -12.68
C SER A 12 -1.28 11.98 -13.45
N GLN A 13 -0.09 11.77 -12.91
CA GLN A 13 1.00 10.99 -13.51
C GLN A 13 0.65 9.49 -13.66
N GLN A 14 -0.21 8.94 -12.81
CA GLN A 14 -0.63 7.53 -12.88
C GLN A 14 -1.40 7.21 -14.17
N TYR A 15 -2.22 8.16 -14.71
CA TYR A 15 -3.02 7.92 -15.91
C TYR A 15 -2.13 7.69 -17.14
N GLY A 16 -1.22 8.61 -17.41
CA GLY A 16 -0.26 8.48 -18.49
C GLY A 16 0.68 7.29 -18.31
N GLY A 17 1.13 7.09 -17.07
CA GLY A 17 2.08 6.05 -16.70
C GLY A 17 1.58 4.62 -16.97
N PHE A 18 0.31 4.31 -16.67
CA PHE A 18 -0.26 2.98 -16.93
C PHE A 18 -0.87 2.84 -18.32
N THR A 19 -1.28 3.92 -18.97
CA THR A 19 -1.87 3.88 -20.32
C THR A 19 -0.86 3.37 -21.36
N VAL A 20 0.38 3.83 -21.32
CA VAL A 20 1.42 3.38 -22.27
C VAL A 20 1.68 1.88 -22.16
N PRO A 21 1.94 1.30 -20.97
CA PRO A 21 2.03 -0.15 -20.79
C PRO A 21 0.80 -0.93 -21.25
N ALA A 22 -0.40 -0.42 -20.97
CA ALA A 22 -1.64 -1.06 -21.40
C ALA A 22 -1.79 -1.09 -22.92
N CYS A 23 -1.49 0.02 -23.61
CA CYS A 23 -1.50 0.07 -25.07
C CYS A 23 -0.50 -0.90 -25.68
N LEU A 24 0.72 -1.01 -25.13
CA LEU A 24 1.72 -1.99 -25.59
C LEU A 24 1.26 -3.43 -25.38
N ALA A 25 0.66 -3.72 -24.23
CA ALA A 25 0.12 -5.05 -23.91
C ALA A 25 -1.01 -5.45 -24.88
N LEU A 26 -1.97 -4.54 -25.12
CA LEU A 26 -3.09 -4.76 -26.02
C LEU A 26 -2.62 -4.87 -27.48
N ALA A 27 -1.70 -4.03 -27.92
CA ALA A 27 -1.14 -4.05 -29.28
C ALA A 27 -0.43 -5.39 -29.55
N GLN A 28 0.39 -5.88 -28.62
CA GLN A 28 1.05 -7.18 -28.75
C GLN A 28 0.03 -8.32 -28.77
N SER A 29 -1.03 -8.27 -27.98
CA SER A 29 -2.09 -9.27 -27.99
C SER A 29 -2.81 -9.32 -29.36
N LEU A 30 -3.17 -8.16 -29.91
CA LEU A 30 -3.88 -8.04 -31.18
C LEU A 30 -3.01 -8.40 -32.39
N SER A 31 -1.71 -8.10 -32.34
CA SER A 31 -0.81 -8.38 -33.48
C SER A 31 -0.51 -9.87 -33.66
N GLY A 32 -0.83 -10.72 -32.69
CA GLY A 32 -0.50 -12.13 -32.70
C GLY A 32 1.01 -12.43 -32.77
N GLN A 33 1.86 -11.42 -32.60
CA GLN A 33 3.31 -11.57 -32.67
C GLN A 33 3.78 -12.54 -31.59
N ALA A 34 4.53 -13.54 -32.05
CA ALA A 34 5.10 -14.55 -31.15
C ALA A 34 6.04 -13.87 -30.13
N ARG A 35 6.02 -14.37 -28.91
CA ARG A 35 6.79 -13.91 -27.73
C ARG A 35 8.32 -13.83 -27.93
N THR A 36 8.83 -14.21 -29.08
CA THR A 36 10.27 -14.46 -29.30
C THR A 36 11.11 -13.19 -29.41
N GLU A 37 10.52 -12.02 -29.73
CA GLU A 37 11.31 -10.81 -30.06
C GLU A 37 11.02 -9.58 -29.17
N GLY A 38 10.56 -9.75 -27.97
CA GLY A 38 10.40 -8.66 -27.02
C GLY A 38 9.02 -8.60 -26.38
N ALA A 39 8.85 -9.30 -25.28
CA ALA A 39 7.63 -9.18 -24.49
C ALA A 39 7.40 -7.69 -24.14
N TRP A 40 6.19 -7.19 -24.40
CA TRP A 40 5.78 -5.81 -24.18
C TRP A 40 6.21 -5.27 -22.81
N PHE A 41 6.12 -6.10 -21.78
CA PHE A 41 6.44 -5.71 -20.40
C PHE A 41 7.93 -5.42 -20.19
N ARG A 42 8.84 -5.96 -21.00
CA ARG A 42 10.28 -5.64 -20.90
C ARG A 42 10.56 -4.21 -21.35
N VAL A 43 9.83 -3.75 -22.36
CA VAL A 43 9.89 -2.37 -22.85
C VAL A 43 9.13 -1.45 -21.87
N ALA A 44 7.95 -1.88 -21.42
CA ALA A 44 7.08 -1.09 -20.56
C ALA A 44 7.54 -1.06 -19.07
N ARG A 45 8.44 -1.95 -18.65
CA ARG A 45 8.86 -2.11 -17.25
C ARG A 45 9.22 -0.80 -16.53
N PRO A 46 10.03 0.10 -17.11
CA PRO A 46 10.32 1.38 -16.46
C PRO A 46 9.07 2.22 -16.24
N CYS A 47 8.16 2.27 -17.23
CA CYS A 47 6.91 3.01 -17.13
C CYS A 47 5.99 2.43 -16.05
N ILE A 48 5.84 1.10 -16.02
CA ILE A 48 5.03 0.40 -14.98
C ILE A 48 5.57 0.72 -13.59
N LEU A 49 6.89 0.61 -13.41
CA LEU A 49 7.52 0.84 -12.12
C LEU A 49 7.40 2.30 -11.68
N LEU A 50 7.63 3.25 -12.58
CA LEU A 50 7.48 4.68 -12.29
C LEU A 50 6.02 5.03 -11.99
N ALA A 51 5.06 4.53 -12.77
CA ALA A 51 3.64 4.76 -12.50
C ALA A 51 3.22 4.20 -11.12
N TRP A 52 3.71 3.01 -10.77
CA TRP A 52 3.47 2.41 -9.47
C TRP A 52 4.09 3.24 -8.32
N ILE A 53 5.30 3.77 -8.50
CA ILE A 53 5.98 4.64 -7.52
C ILE A 53 5.19 5.95 -7.34
N PHE A 54 4.79 6.61 -8.42
CA PHE A 54 4.02 7.85 -8.34
C PHE A 54 2.64 7.63 -7.70
N LEU A 55 1.97 6.52 -8.00
CA LEU A 55 0.71 6.16 -7.36
C LEU A 55 0.92 5.88 -5.87
N THR A 56 1.99 5.18 -5.49
CA THR A 56 2.37 4.96 -4.09
C THR A 56 2.63 6.29 -3.37
N ALA A 57 3.38 7.20 -4.01
CA ALA A 57 3.65 8.53 -3.45
C ALA A 57 2.36 9.33 -3.28
N GLY A 58 1.44 9.29 -4.25
CA GLY A 58 0.14 9.94 -4.16
C GLY A 58 -0.70 9.43 -2.99
N ILE A 59 -0.74 8.10 -2.78
CA ILE A 59 -1.46 7.48 -1.65
C ILE A 59 -0.82 7.88 -0.31
N VAL A 60 0.50 7.78 -0.18
CA VAL A 60 1.21 8.08 1.08
C VAL A 60 1.12 9.56 1.43
N LEU A 61 1.32 10.45 0.46
CA LEU A 61 1.22 11.90 0.68
C LEU A 61 -0.23 12.33 0.94
N GLY A 62 -1.21 11.73 0.26
CA GLY A 62 -2.62 11.97 0.51
C GLY A 62 -3.05 11.54 1.91
N ALA A 63 -2.59 10.36 2.37
CA ALA A 63 -2.82 9.88 3.72
C ALA A 63 -2.15 10.79 4.78
N TRP A 64 -0.92 11.25 4.50
CA TRP A 64 -0.22 12.19 5.39
C TRP A 64 -0.90 13.55 5.43
N TRP A 65 -1.36 14.06 4.27
CA TRP A 65 -2.14 15.30 4.21
C TRP A 65 -3.44 15.18 5.02
N ALA A 66 -4.20 14.09 4.86
CA ALA A 66 -5.42 13.86 5.63
C ALA A 66 -5.15 13.81 7.14
N TYR A 67 -4.04 13.20 7.55
CA TYR A 67 -3.60 13.11 8.94
C TYR A 67 -3.30 14.47 9.54
N MET A 68 -2.66 15.37 8.78
CA MET A 68 -2.23 16.68 9.28
C MET A 68 -3.31 17.77 9.17
N GLU A 69 -4.20 17.71 8.16
CA GLU A 69 -5.08 18.82 7.80
C GLU A 69 -6.55 18.61 8.17
N LEU A 70 -7.01 17.36 8.36
CA LEU A 70 -8.44 17.13 8.58
C LEU A 70 -8.84 17.08 10.07
N GLY A 71 -7.88 16.96 10.98
CA GLY A 71 -8.10 17.05 12.42
C GLY A 71 -8.92 15.91 13.06
N TRP A 72 -9.29 14.89 12.29
CA TRP A 72 -10.08 13.75 12.79
C TRP A 72 -9.26 12.71 13.57
N GLY A 73 -7.91 12.78 13.50
CA GLY A 73 -7.02 11.87 14.21
C GLY A 73 -6.79 10.54 13.52
N GLY A 74 -6.82 10.51 12.17
CA GLY A 74 -6.55 9.30 11.40
C GLY A 74 -5.93 9.63 10.04
N TYR A 75 -5.16 8.70 9.49
CA TYR A 75 -4.50 8.82 8.19
C TYR A 75 -5.29 8.14 7.06
N TRP A 76 -6.36 7.39 7.35
CA TRP A 76 -7.18 6.67 6.36
C TRP A 76 -8.59 6.46 6.89
N ALA A 77 -9.58 7.01 6.20
CA ALA A 77 -10.99 6.94 6.57
C ALA A 77 -11.80 5.92 5.78
N TRP A 78 -11.21 5.28 4.79
CA TRP A 78 -11.94 4.52 3.77
C TRP A 78 -12.91 5.39 2.96
N ASP A 79 -12.56 6.67 2.78
CA ASP A 79 -13.29 7.57 1.90
C ASP A 79 -13.31 7.02 0.47
N PRO A 80 -14.40 7.20 -0.31
CA PRO A 80 -14.49 6.72 -1.69
C PRO A 80 -13.32 7.15 -2.59
N VAL A 81 -12.75 8.35 -2.40
CA VAL A 81 -11.63 8.85 -3.19
C VAL A 81 -10.30 8.19 -2.76
N GLU A 82 -10.11 7.97 -1.47
CA GLU A 82 -8.99 7.18 -0.94
C GLU A 82 -9.03 5.75 -1.54
N ASN A 83 -10.18 5.10 -1.45
CA ASN A 83 -10.41 3.75 -1.99
C ASN A 83 -10.16 3.70 -3.50
N ALA A 84 -10.60 4.74 -4.23
CA ALA A 84 -10.42 4.84 -5.67
C ALA A 84 -8.94 4.86 -6.09
N SER A 85 -8.04 5.41 -5.28
CA SER A 85 -6.61 5.38 -5.52
C SER A 85 -5.98 4.02 -5.18
N LEU A 86 -6.49 3.34 -4.16
CA LEU A 86 -5.99 2.05 -3.70
C LEU A 86 -6.31 0.90 -4.67
N ILE A 87 -7.46 0.93 -5.34
CA ILE A 87 -7.88 -0.12 -6.30
C ILE A 87 -6.86 -0.31 -7.43
N PRO A 88 -6.48 0.72 -8.22
CA PRO A 88 -5.47 0.56 -9.26
C PRO A 88 -4.10 0.19 -8.70
N TRP A 89 -3.75 0.63 -7.49
CA TRP A 89 -2.50 0.25 -6.83
C TRP A 89 -2.46 -1.26 -6.52
N LEU A 90 -3.55 -1.84 -6.03
CA LEU A 90 -3.67 -3.28 -5.77
C LEU A 90 -3.57 -4.10 -7.06
N ILE A 91 -4.26 -3.69 -8.13
CA ILE A 91 -4.22 -4.38 -9.43
C ILE A 91 -2.82 -4.28 -10.05
N ALA A 92 -2.19 -3.09 -10.03
CA ALA A 92 -0.84 -2.89 -10.52
C ALA A 92 0.19 -3.73 -9.73
N THR A 93 0.04 -3.80 -8.39
CA THR A 93 0.89 -4.62 -7.54
C THR A 93 0.73 -6.11 -7.86
N ALA A 94 -0.50 -6.59 -8.04
CA ALA A 94 -0.78 -7.96 -8.49
C ALA A 94 -0.13 -8.23 -9.86
N SER A 95 -0.27 -7.29 -10.81
CA SER A 95 0.35 -7.37 -12.14
C SER A 95 1.89 -7.47 -12.06
N LEU A 96 2.53 -6.66 -11.22
CA LEU A 96 3.99 -6.74 -11.03
C LEU A 96 4.45 -8.14 -10.57
N HIS A 97 3.67 -8.81 -9.71
CA HIS A 97 4.00 -10.15 -9.24
C HIS A 97 3.77 -11.23 -10.32
N THR A 98 2.70 -11.13 -11.10
CA THR A 98 2.42 -12.09 -12.18
C THR A 98 3.32 -11.88 -13.40
N LEU A 99 3.77 -10.64 -13.67
CA LEU A 99 4.78 -10.36 -14.69
C LEU A 99 6.14 -11.02 -14.37
N ILE A 100 6.50 -11.15 -13.08
CA ILE A 100 7.69 -11.92 -12.68
C ILE A 100 7.54 -13.39 -13.06
N VAL A 101 6.33 -13.95 -12.88
CA VAL A 101 6.04 -15.33 -13.28
C VAL A 101 6.10 -15.47 -14.81
N GLU A 102 5.54 -14.53 -15.56
CA GLU A 102 5.62 -14.53 -17.03
C GLU A 102 7.06 -14.44 -17.53
N ASP A 103 7.88 -13.56 -16.96
CA ASP A 103 9.29 -13.40 -17.37
C ASP A 103 10.11 -14.68 -17.11
N ARG A 104 9.82 -15.37 -16.01
CA ARG A 104 10.59 -16.56 -15.59
C ARG A 104 10.05 -17.87 -16.11
N ARG A 105 8.72 -18.00 -16.25
CA ARG A 105 8.05 -19.28 -16.53
C ARG A 105 7.18 -19.24 -17.77
N ARG A 106 7.06 -18.09 -18.44
CA ARG A 106 6.25 -17.88 -19.66
C ARG A 106 4.76 -18.25 -19.48
N LYS A 107 4.21 -17.97 -18.29
CA LYS A 107 2.81 -18.19 -17.92
C LYS A 107 2.11 -16.87 -17.67
N PHE A 108 0.77 -16.86 -17.66
CA PHE A 108 -0.06 -15.70 -17.38
C PHE A 108 -0.06 -14.58 -18.43
N THR A 109 0.29 -14.84 -19.69
CA THR A 109 0.31 -13.82 -20.74
C THR A 109 -1.05 -13.12 -20.88
N ARG A 110 -2.14 -13.90 -21.00
CA ARG A 110 -3.50 -13.35 -21.10
C ARG A 110 -3.88 -12.55 -19.85
N VAL A 111 -3.57 -13.11 -18.70
CA VAL A 111 -3.85 -12.49 -17.41
C VAL A 111 -3.11 -11.15 -17.27
N ASN A 112 -1.83 -11.09 -17.63
CA ASN A 112 -1.03 -9.88 -17.53
C ASN A 112 -1.49 -8.77 -18.48
N VAL A 113 -1.92 -9.11 -19.70
CA VAL A 113 -2.55 -8.16 -20.62
C VAL A 113 -3.85 -7.62 -20.01
N ALA A 114 -4.71 -8.50 -19.50
CA ALA A 114 -5.96 -8.10 -18.84
C ALA A 114 -5.70 -7.21 -17.63
N MET A 115 -4.79 -7.59 -16.75
CA MET A 115 -4.49 -6.84 -15.53
C MET A 115 -3.91 -5.46 -15.82
N MET A 116 -3.05 -5.33 -16.83
CA MET A 116 -2.50 -4.02 -17.19
C MET A 116 -3.59 -3.11 -17.78
N ALA A 117 -4.48 -3.64 -18.62
CA ALA A 117 -5.64 -2.89 -19.12
C ALA A 117 -6.60 -2.52 -17.98
N LEU A 118 -6.90 -3.45 -17.05
CA LEU A 118 -7.74 -3.19 -15.88
C LEU A 118 -7.13 -2.16 -14.93
N THR A 119 -5.80 -2.13 -14.77
CA THR A 119 -5.11 -1.09 -13.99
C THR A 119 -5.40 0.29 -14.56
N THR A 120 -5.30 0.44 -15.88
CA THR A 120 -5.60 1.70 -16.54
C THR A 120 -7.08 2.08 -16.42
N VAL A 121 -7.99 1.13 -16.69
CA VAL A 121 -9.43 1.37 -16.55
C VAL A 121 -9.80 1.76 -15.11
N SER A 122 -9.21 1.12 -14.11
CA SER A 122 -9.47 1.46 -12.70
C SER A 122 -8.90 2.83 -12.30
N ALA A 123 -7.80 3.27 -12.91
CA ALA A 123 -7.30 4.63 -12.72
C ALA A 123 -8.30 5.68 -13.27
N PHE A 124 -8.85 5.47 -14.48
CA PHE A 124 -9.92 6.34 -15.01
C PHE A 124 -11.20 6.25 -14.19
N PHE A 125 -11.52 5.09 -13.63
CA PHE A 125 -12.64 4.93 -12.70
C PHE A 125 -12.45 5.79 -11.43
N ALA A 126 -11.23 5.92 -10.91
CA ALA A 126 -10.95 6.84 -9.81
C ALA A 126 -11.30 8.28 -10.17
N THR A 127 -10.97 8.74 -11.39
CA THR A 127 -11.40 10.06 -11.87
C THR A 127 -12.92 10.19 -11.97
N TYR A 128 -13.59 9.14 -12.43
CA TYR A 128 -15.04 9.11 -12.49
C TYR A 128 -15.67 9.32 -11.11
N LEU A 129 -15.20 8.64 -10.07
CA LEU A 129 -15.70 8.81 -8.71
C LEU A 129 -15.56 10.25 -8.21
N VAL A 130 -14.41 10.89 -8.49
CA VAL A 130 -14.13 12.27 -8.04
C VAL A 130 -14.94 13.33 -8.78
N ARG A 131 -15.28 13.08 -10.09
CA ARG A 131 -15.79 14.10 -11.01
C ARG A 131 -17.25 13.91 -11.42
N SER A 132 -17.88 12.79 -11.08
CA SER A 132 -19.26 12.47 -11.54
C SER A 132 -20.35 12.85 -10.52
N GLY A 133 -19.97 13.17 -9.28
CA GLY A 133 -20.96 13.38 -8.22
C GLY A 133 -21.80 12.14 -7.86
N VAL A 134 -21.37 10.95 -8.30
CA VAL A 134 -22.12 9.70 -8.11
C VAL A 134 -22.09 9.21 -6.67
N ILE A 135 -21.06 9.59 -5.91
CA ILE A 135 -20.87 9.27 -4.49
C ILE A 135 -20.43 10.52 -3.75
N ASP A 136 -20.97 10.72 -2.54
CA ASP A 136 -20.54 11.78 -1.64
C ASP A 136 -19.15 11.46 -1.06
N SER A 137 -18.25 12.42 -1.11
CA SER A 137 -16.89 12.35 -0.54
C SER A 137 -16.43 13.74 -0.14
N VAL A 138 -15.66 13.83 0.93
CA VAL A 138 -14.99 15.08 1.35
C VAL A 138 -13.98 15.59 0.32
N HIS A 139 -13.57 14.74 -0.62
CA HIS A 139 -12.63 15.03 -1.71
C HIS A 139 -13.32 15.17 -3.09
N ALA A 140 -14.67 15.15 -3.17
CA ALA A 140 -15.38 15.26 -4.44
C ALA A 140 -15.44 16.74 -4.90
N PHE A 141 -15.15 16.99 -6.18
CA PHE A 141 -15.13 18.32 -6.79
C PHE A 141 -16.40 18.64 -7.60
N GLY A 142 -17.57 18.18 -7.16
CA GLY A 142 -18.84 18.47 -7.79
C GLY A 142 -19.02 17.85 -9.18
N ASP A 143 -20.24 17.95 -9.72
CA ASP A 143 -20.57 17.45 -11.07
C ASP A 143 -20.13 18.45 -12.15
N GLY A 144 -19.01 18.16 -12.81
CA GLY A 144 -18.49 18.95 -13.93
C GLY A 144 -19.08 18.57 -15.30
N GLY A 145 -20.16 17.75 -15.35
CA GLY A 145 -20.77 17.29 -16.60
C GLY A 145 -19.97 16.24 -17.38
N VAL A 146 -18.83 15.78 -16.83
CA VAL A 146 -17.93 14.80 -17.47
C VAL A 146 -18.25 13.34 -17.09
N GLY A 147 -19.19 13.11 -16.17
CA GLY A 147 -19.52 11.79 -15.65
C GLY A 147 -19.94 10.80 -16.73
N THR A 148 -20.90 11.14 -17.57
CA THR A 148 -21.41 10.25 -18.63
C THR A 148 -20.35 9.89 -19.69
N PRO A 149 -19.61 10.84 -20.29
CA PRO A 149 -18.53 10.49 -21.22
C PRO A 149 -17.47 9.59 -20.61
N LEU A 150 -17.10 9.84 -19.35
CA LEU A 150 -16.09 9.06 -18.66
C LEU A 150 -16.58 7.65 -18.33
N LEU A 151 -17.86 7.50 -17.95
CA LEU A 151 -18.47 6.18 -17.74
C LEU A 151 -18.49 5.36 -19.04
N CYS A 152 -18.87 5.98 -20.19
CA CYS A 152 -18.81 5.31 -21.49
C CYS A 152 -17.38 4.85 -21.83
N PHE A 153 -16.38 5.68 -21.57
CA PHE A 153 -14.98 5.32 -21.76
C PHE A 153 -14.55 4.14 -20.87
N ILE A 154 -14.93 4.14 -19.60
CA ILE A 154 -14.63 3.07 -18.65
C ILE A 154 -15.28 1.75 -19.09
N LEU A 155 -16.56 1.77 -19.49
CA LEU A 155 -17.26 0.57 -19.95
C LEU A 155 -16.65 0.01 -21.24
N ALA A 156 -16.30 0.88 -22.20
CA ALA A 156 -15.58 0.49 -23.42
C ALA A 156 -14.18 -0.10 -23.08
N GLY A 157 -13.43 0.57 -22.20
CA GLY A 157 -12.15 0.10 -21.72
C GLY A 157 -12.22 -1.25 -21.00
N LEU A 158 -13.26 -1.45 -20.19
CA LEU A 158 -13.52 -2.73 -19.53
C LEU A 158 -13.80 -3.84 -20.54
N ALA A 159 -14.65 -3.57 -21.55
CA ALA A 159 -14.93 -4.52 -22.62
C ALA A 159 -13.64 -4.91 -23.39
N VAL A 160 -12.78 -3.93 -23.70
CA VAL A 160 -11.47 -4.16 -24.32
C VAL A 160 -10.56 -4.99 -23.40
N ALA A 161 -10.48 -4.65 -22.09
CA ALA A 161 -9.65 -5.35 -21.11
C ALA A 161 -10.06 -6.80 -20.92
N LEU A 162 -11.33 -7.13 -21.11
CA LEU A 162 -11.83 -8.50 -20.98
C LEU A 162 -11.73 -9.30 -22.30
N TRP A 163 -11.92 -8.65 -23.44
CA TRP A 163 -11.99 -9.34 -24.74
C TRP A 163 -10.61 -9.49 -25.41
N VAL A 164 -9.80 -8.43 -25.47
CA VAL A 164 -8.51 -8.45 -26.20
C VAL A 164 -7.52 -9.48 -25.66
N PRO A 165 -7.39 -9.72 -24.35
CA PRO A 165 -6.49 -10.75 -23.85
C PRO A 165 -6.78 -12.15 -24.38
N LEU A 166 -8.03 -12.41 -24.76
CA LEU A 166 -8.44 -13.71 -25.34
C LEU A 166 -7.82 -13.96 -26.73
N THR A 167 -7.39 -12.89 -27.42
CA THR A 167 -6.68 -12.99 -28.72
C THR A 167 -5.22 -13.43 -28.56
N ALA A 168 -4.65 -13.29 -27.37
CA ALA A 168 -3.30 -13.76 -27.09
C ALA A 168 -3.21 -15.30 -27.14
N PRO A 169 -2.03 -15.87 -27.45
CA PRO A 169 -1.84 -17.32 -27.42
C PRO A 169 -2.25 -17.94 -26.08
N ALA A 170 -2.85 -19.12 -26.12
CA ALA A 170 -3.18 -19.86 -24.91
C ALA A 170 -1.89 -20.32 -24.21
N GLU A 171 -1.93 -20.36 -22.89
CA GLU A 171 -0.79 -20.81 -22.08
C GLU A 171 -0.74 -22.33 -22.03
N GLY A 172 0.48 -22.91 -22.15
CA GLY A 172 0.65 -24.33 -22.37
C GLY A 172 0.80 -25.20 -21.12
N GLU A 173 1.45 -24.72 -20.06
CA GLU A 173 1.79 -25.57 -18.92
C GLU A 173 1.04 -25.17 -17.65
N PRO A 174 0.56 -26.16 -16.85
CA PRO A 174 -0.06 -25.91 -15.56
C PRO A 174 0.95 -25.32 -14.55
N LEU A 175 0.43 -24.75 -13.46
CA LEU A 175 1.26 -24.25 -12.36
C LEU A 175 2.05 -25.38 -11.69
N ALA A 176 3.26 -25.08 -11.21
CA ALA A 176 4.13 -26.04 -10.51
C ALA A 176 3.58 -26.50 -9.14
N GLY A 177 2.38 -26.05 -8.76
CA GLY A 177 1.71 -26.33 -7.49
C GLY A 177 1.80 -25.19 -6.48
N LEU A 178 0.95 -25.25 -5.45
CA LEU A 178 0.86 -24.18 -4.44
C LEU A 178 2.14 -24.02 -3.62
N TYR A 179 2.85 -25.10 -3.30
CA TYR A 179 4.09 -25.06 -2.52
C TYR A 179 5.32 -24.73 -3.37
N SER A 180 5.16 -23.75 -4.27
CA SER A 180 6.23 -23.23 -5.12
C SER A 180 6.24 -21.71 -5.05
N ARG A 181 7.35 -21.07 -5.44
CA ARG A 181 7.41 -19.62 -5.58
C ARG A 181 6.37 -19.11 -6.59
N GLU A 182 6.17 -19.85 -7.68
CA GLU A 182 5.15 -19.56 -8.68
C GLU A 182 3.75 -19.56 -8.06
N GLY A 183 3.40 -20.61 -7.30
CA GLY A 183 2.12 -20.71 -6.61
C GLY A 183 1.89 -19.61 -5.58
N PHE A 184 2.92 -19.26 -4.79
CA PHE A 184 2.81 -18.17 -3.81
C PHE A 184 2.63 -16.81 -4.48
N LEU A 185 3.34 -16.51 -5.57
CA LEU A 185 3.15 -15.25 -6.32
C LEU A 185 1.74 -15.19 -6.93
N THR A 186 1.21 -16.33 -7.40
CA THR A 186 -0.17 -16.42 -7.87
C THR A 186 -1.16 -16.16 -6.73
N LEU A 187 -0.94 -16.75 -5.57
CA LEU A 187 -1.80 -16.53 -4.40
C LEU A 187 -1.76 -15.07 -3.93
N VAL A 188 -0.58 -14.43 -3.92
CA VAL A 188 -0.44 -12.98 -3.66
C VAL A 188 -1.29 -12.18 -4.64
N ALA A 189 -1.22 -12.48 -5.94
CA ALA A 189 -2.02 -11.78 -6.95
C ALA A 189 -3.53 -11.98 -6.71
N TRP A 190 -3.97 -13.18 -6.38
CA TRP A 190 -5.38 -13.46 -6.06
C TRP A 190 -5.87 -12.69 -4.83
N VAL A 191 -5.08 -12.63 -3.75
CA VAL A 191 -5.45 -11.88 -2.54
C VAL A 191 -5.52 -10.38 -2.83
N LEU A 192 -4.57 -9.83 -3.60
CA LEU A 192 -4.58 -8.42 -4.00
C LEU A 192 -5.80 -8.09 -4.88
N LEU A 193 -6.13 -8.95 -5.83
CA LEU A 193 -7.33 -8.77 -6.69
C LEU A 193 -8.63 -8.93 -5.89
N ALA A 194 -8.68 -9.85 -4.92
CA ALA A 194 -9.82 -9.98 -4.02
C ALA A 194 -10.01 -8.71 -3.17
N LEU A 195 -8.92 -8.15 -2.62
CA LEU A 195 -8.96 -6.86 -1.92
C LEU A 195 -9.49 -5.75 -2.84
N ALA A 196 -8.96 -5.64 -4.07
CA ALA A 196 -9.42 -4.64 -5.03
C ALA A 196 -10.93 -4.78 -5.33
N ALA A 197 -11.40 -6.02 -5.54
CA ALA A 197 -12.82 -6.31 -5.81
C ALA A 197 -13.73 -6.00 -4.61
N ILE A 198 -13.29 -6.35 -3.40
CA ILE A 198 -14.02 -6.06 -2.16
C ILE A 198 -14.13 -4.55 -1.95
N ILE A 199 -13.00 -3.83 -2.06
CA ILE A 199 -12.97 -2.38 -1.88
C ILE A 199 -13.81 -1.69 -2.94
N LEU A 200 -13.72 -2.09 -4.21
CA LEU A 200 -14.53 -1.56 -5.30
C LEU A 200 -16.04 -1.74 -5.02
N THR A 201 -16.44 -2.98 -4.69
CA THR A 201 -17.86 -3.30 -4.44
C THR A 201 -18.38 -2.54 -3.21
N ALA A 202 -17.59 -2.49 -2.15
CA ALA A 202 -17.95 -1.78 -0.92
C ALA A 202 -18.06 -0.26 -1.13
N THR A 203 -17.14 0.32 -1.91
CA THR A 203 -17.17 1.75 -2.26
C THR A 203 -18.35 2.11 -3.14
N MET A 204 -18.74 1.20 -4.05
CA MET A 204 -19.92 1.38 -4.92
C MET A 204 -21.23 0.98 -4.24
N TRP A 205 -21.18 0.47 -2.99
CA TRP A 205 -22.38 -0.03 -2.30
C TRP A 205 -23.51 1.00 -2.19
N PRO A 206 -23.27 2.30 -1.95
CA PRO A 206 -24.33 3.31 -1.96
C PRO A 206 -25.08 3.39 -3.31
N VAL A 207 -24.38 3.18 -4.43
CA VAL A 207 -24.98 3.17 -5.77
C VAL A 207 -25.69 1.84 -6.03
N ILE A 208 -25.06 0.73 -5.68
CA ILE A 208 -25.60 -0.62 -5.90
C ILE A 208 -26.86 -0.83 -5.06
N SER A 209 -26.89 -0.37 -3.81
CA SER A 209 -28.03 -0.53 -2.90
C SER A 209 -29.28 0.23 -3.35
N LYS A 210 -29.15 1.28 -4.18
CA LYS A 210 -30.29 1.98 -4.80
C LYS A 210 -31.13 1.08 -5.71
N LEU A 211 -30.61 -0.04 -6.18
CA LEU A 211 -31.36 -0.98 -7.02
C LEU A 211 -32.53 -1.64 -6.27
N TRP A 212 -32.50 -1.69 -4.93
CA TRP A 212 -33.54 -2.33 -4.12
C TRP A 212 -33.92 -1.53 -2.86
N SER A 213 -33.26 -0.42 -2.57
CA SER A 213 -33.53 0.42 -1.39
C SER A 213 -33.67 1.88 -1.78
N ALA A 214 -34.72 2.52 -1.27
CA ALA A 214 -34.90 3.96 -1.44
C ALA A 214 -33.89 4.81 -0.68
N ALA A 215 -33.27 4.24 0.39
CA ALA A 215 -32.22 4.87 1.16
C ALA A 215 -30.87 4.22 0.81
N PRO A 216 -29.93 4.95 0.18
CA PRO A 216 -28.58 4.44 -0.08
C PRO A 216 -27.88 4.06 1.23
N GLN A 217 -27.21 2.91 1.25
CA GLN A 217 -26.48 2.43 2.42
C GLN A 217 -24.99 2.52 2.14
N GLY A 218 -24.24 3.35 2.89
CA GLY A 218 -22.80 3.35 2.93
C GLY A 218 -22.27 2.24 3.83
N LEU A 219 -21.03 1.79 3.58
CA LEU A 219 -20.30 0.89 4.46
C LEU A 219 -19.28 1.70 5.26
N ASP A 220 -19.23 1.48 6.57
CA ASP A 220 -18.36 2.21 7.48
C ASP A 220 -16.91 1.65 7.49
N ALA A 221 -16.00 2.37 8.11
CA ALA A 221 -14.60 1.96 8.26
C ALA A 221 -14.44 0.61 8.99
N ARG A 222 -15.39 0.24 9.87
CA ARG A 222 -15.34 -1.04 10.58
C ARG A 222 -15.51 -2.22 9.65
N PHE A 223 -16.37 -2.07 8.62
CA PHE A 223 -16.54 -3.10 7.59
C PHE A 223 -15.21 -3.33 6.85
N TYR A 224 -14.60 -2.27 6.35
CA TYR A 224 -13.34 -2.37 5.60
C TYR A 224 -12.22 -2.94 6.47
N ASN A 225 -12.05 -2.45 7.69
CA ASN A 225 -11.03 -2.95 8.61
C ASN A 225 -11.23 -4.43 8.93
N ARG A 226 -12.49 -4.87 9.13
CA ARG A 226 -12.80 -6.27 9.45
C ARG A 226 -12.44 -7.23 8.32
N VAL A 227 -12.53 -6.78 7.07
CA VAL A 227 -12.29 -7.64 5.89
C VAL A 227 -10.86 -7.46 5.35
N CYS A 228 -10.39 -6.22 5.22
CA CYS A 228 -9.11 -5.94 4.56
C CYS A 228 -7.90 -6.23 5.46
N LEU A 229 -7.96 -5.95 6.77
CA LEU A 229 -6.81 -6.17 7.65
C LEU A 229 -6.39 -7.65 7.77
N PRO A 230 -7.30 -8.64 7.90
CA PRO A 230 -6.91 -10.06 7.87
C PRO A 230 -6.25 -10.49 6.55
N LEU A 231 -6.76 -10.01 5.42
CA LEU A 231 -6.17 -10.27 4.10
C LEU A 231 -4.80 -9.61 3.95
N GLY A 232 -4.64 -8.38 4.48
CA GLY A 232 -3.35 -7.70 4.57
C GLY A 232 -2.35 -8.49 5.41
N ALA A 233 -2.75 -9.00 6.58
CA ALA A 233 -1.90 -9.85 7.41
C ALA A 233 -1.51 -11.16 6.68
N ALA A 234 -2.43 -11.77 5.93
CA ALA A 234 -2.11 -12.93 5.09
C ALA A 234 -1.07 -12.60 4.01
N LEU A 235 -1.16 -11.44 3.36
CA LEU A 235 -0.13 -10.98 2.41
C LEU A 235 1.24 -10.82 3.06
N LEU A 236 1.32 -10.33 4.29
CA LEU A 236 2.59 -10.24 5.05
C LEU A 236 3.17 -11.63 5.32
N VAL A 237 2.34 -12.61 5.68
CA VAL A 237 2.79 -14.00 5.84
C VAL A 237 3.33 -14.57 4.53
N LEU A 238 2.61 -14.37 3.42
CA LEU A 238 3.07 -14.80 2.09
C LEU A 238 4.41 -14.12 1.72
N MET A 239 4.55 -12.84 2.01
CA MET A 239 5.78 -12.07 1.79
C MET A 239 6.96 -12.59 2.61
N ALA A 240 6.74 -13.01 3.87
CA ALA A 240 7.77 -13.59 4.72
C ALA A 240 8.25 -14.96 4.19
N LEU A 241 7.36 -15.77 3.63
CA LEU A 241 7.62 -17.16 3.26
C LEU A 241 8.08 -17.34 1.81
N CYS A 242 7.55 -16.57 0.87
CA CYS A 242 7.77 -16.71 -0.58
C CYS A 242 9.26 -16.76 -1.00
N PRO A 243 10.17 -15.95 -0.46
CA PRO A 243 11.58 -15.93 -0.89
C PRO A 243 12.33 -17.27 -0.70
N TRP A 244 11.84 -18.12 0.20
CA TRP A 244 12.48 -19.39 0.58
C TRP A 244 12.02 -20.58 -0.24
N LEU A 245 11.04 -20.38 -1.12
CA LEU A 245 10.49 -21.42 -1.99
C LEU A 245 11.24 -21.50 -3.33
N GLY A 246 11.35 -22.70 -3.87
CA GLY A 246 11.84 -22.97 -5.22
C GLY A 246 10.79 -22.66 -6.29
N TRP A 247 11.20 -22.37 -7.52
CA TRP A 247 10.29 -22.12 -8.64
C TRP A 247 9.51 -23.37 -9.06
N GLY A 248 10.16 -24.55 -9.07
CA GLY A 248 9.53 -25.84 -9.37
C GLY A 248 8.92 -26.54 -8.18
N GLY A 249 8.87 -25.90 -7.02
CA GLY A 249 8.40 -26.44 -5.75
C GLY A 249 9.50 -26.69 -4.74
N GLY A 250 9.08 -27.03 -3.51
CA GLY A 250 9.97 -27.31 -2.40
C GLY A 250 10.66 -26.10 -1.80
N MET A 251 11.50 -26.33 -0.79
CA MET A 251 12.24 -25.28 -0.08
C MET A 251 13.65 -25.13 -0.66
N ARG A 252 13.95 -23.97 -1.21
CA ARG A 252 15.29 -23.62 -1.73
C ARG A 252 16.33 -23.50 -0.62
N ASN A 253 15.95 -22.94 0.53
CA ASN A 253 16.85 -22.74 1.68
C ASN A 253 16.10 -23.03 2.98
N LYS A 254 16.15 -24.29 3.41
CA LYS A 254 15.48 -24.78 4.62
C LYS A 254 15.97 -24.03 5.89
N LYS A 255 17.28 -23.77 6.00
CA LYS A 255 17.85 -23.08 7.18
C LYS A 255 17.28 -21.67 7.33
N SER A 256 17.31 -20.87 6.27
CA SER A 256 16.78 -19.50 6.30
C SER A 256 15.27 -19.48 6.52
N PHE A 257 14.53 -20.42 5.94
CA PHE A 257 13.10 -20.56 6.18
C PHE A 257 12.79 -20.75 7.67
N TRP A 258 13.48 -21.69 8.34
CA TRP A 258 13.25 -21.95 9.75
C TRP A 258 13.71 -20.81 10.66
N ILE A 259 14.78 -20.07 10.29
CA ILE A 259 15.21 -18.86 11.01
C ILE A 259 14.11 -17.79 10.96
N VAL A 260 13.55 -17.52 9.78
CA VAL A 260 12.47 -16.54 9.60
C VAL A 260 11.21 -16.97 10.36
N LEU A 261 10.85 -18.22 10.26
CA LEU A 261 9.68 -18.77 10.95
C LEU A 261 9.83 -18.72 12.47
N ALA A 262 11.01 -19.09 12.99
CA ALA A 262 11.30 -19.01 14.41
C ALA A 262 11.29 -17.55 14.91
N ALA A 263 11.88 -16.62 14.16
CA ALA A 263 11.87 -15.20 14.50
C ALA A 263 10.44 -14.65 14.57
N ALA A 264 9.60 -14.99 13.59
CA ALA A 264 8.19 -14.60 13.59
C ALA A 264 7.42 -15.16 14.80
N HIS A 265 7.59 -16.44 15.11
CA HIS A 265 6.90 -17.06 16.26
C HIS A 265 7.39 -16.50 17.61
N LEU A 266 8.71 -16.38 17.79
CA LEU A 266 9.28 -15.85 19.03
C LEU A 266 8.89 -14.41 19.27
N SER A 267 8.89 -13.57 18.21
CA SER A 267 8.44 -12.18 18.32
C SER A 267 6.95 -12.09 18.59
N GLY A 268 6.12 -12.90 17.91
CA GLY A 268 4.69 -12.97 18.19
C GLY A 268 4.39 -13.37 19.64
N ALA A 269 5.09 -14.39 20.16
CA ALA A 269 4.97 -14.79 21.56
C ALA A 269 5.41 -13.68 22.52
N GLY A 270 6.54 -13.00 22.24
CA GLY A 270 7.03 -11.87 23.04
C GLY A 270 6.05 -10.70 23.05
N ILE A 271 5.52 -10.30 21.90
CA ILE A 271 4.53 -9.23 21.79
C ILE A 271 3.24 -9.59 22.55
N TRP A 272 2.81 -10.85 22.46
CA TRP A 272 1.65 -11.34 23.20
C TRP A 272 1.86 -11.29 24.73
N LEU A 273 3.05 -11.67 25.22
CA LEU A 273 3.44 -11.60 26.63
C LEU A 273 3.50 -10.16 27.14
N LEU A 274 3.83 -9.18 26.29
CA LEU A 274 3.80 -7.75 26.61
C LEU A 274 2.37 -7.19 26.69
N GLY A 275 1.34 -8.00 26.44
CA GLY A 275 -0.06 -7.62 26.59
C GLY A 275 -0.77 -7.20 25.31
N TYR A 276 -0.09 -7.19 24.17
CA TYR A 276 -0.69 -6.89 22.86
C TYR A 276 -1.41 -8.15 22.32
N ARG A 277 -2.74 -8.19 22.39
CA ARG A 277 -3.53 -9.42 22.15
C ARG A 277 -4.48 -9.36 20.97
N GLN A 278 -4.51 -8.28 20.22
CA GLN A 278 -5.29 -8.16 18.99
C GLN A 278 -4.72 -9.14 17.94
N SER A 279 -5.48 -10.18 17.59
CA SER A 279 -5.00 -11.32 16.81
C SER A 279 -4.44 -10.94 15.42
N VAL A 280 -5.12 -10.02 14.72
CA VAL A 280 -4.66 -9.56 13.38
C VAL A 280 -3.38 -8.73 13.49
N ALA A 281 -3.33 -7.80 14.45
CA ALA A 281 -2.14 -6.98 14.69
C ALA A 281 -0.94 -7.84 15.13
N LEU A 282 -1.18 -8.84 15.99
CA LEU A 282 -0.15 -9.77 16.44
C LEU A 282 0.41 -10.61 15.28
N LEU A 283 -0.46 -11.15 14.42
CA LEU A 283 -0.05 -11.89 13.23
C LEU A 283 0.75 -11.00 12.26
N ALA A 284 0.28 -9.77 12.01
CA ALA A 284 0.97 -8.82 11.16
C ALA A 284 2.35 -8.46 11.73
N ALA A 285 2.45 -8.14 13.03
CA ALA A 285 3.71 -7.80 13.68
C ALA A 285 4.71 -8.97 13.66
N ALA A 286 4.25 -10.20 13.93
CA ALA A 286 5.07 -11.40 13.84
C ALA A 286 5.59 -11.61 12.41
N ALA A 287 4.72 -11.47 11.39
CA ALA A 287 5.10 -11.58 9.99
C ALA A 287 6.12 -10.49 9.60
N VAL A 288 5.93 -9.25 10.06
CA VAL A 288 6.87 -8.14 9.83
C VAL A 288 8.27 -8.47 10.37
N VAL A 289 8.38 -8.98 11.60
CA VAL A 289 9.68 -9.39 12.15
C VAL A 289 10.30 -10.52 11.29
N GLY A 290 9.50 -11.47 10.86
CA GLY A 290 9.94 -12.49 9.90
C GLY A 290 10.49 -11.90 8.60
N ILE A 291 9.80 -10.89 8.03
CA ILE A 291 10.24 -10.19 6.82
C ILE A 291 11.55 -9.44 7.07
N LEU A 292 11.67 -8.69 8.18
CA LEU A 292 12.88 -7.94 8.52
C LEU A 292 14.11 -8.86 8.65
N VAL A 293 13.95 -9.99 9.36
CA VAL A 293 14.99 -11.01 9.47
C VAL A 293 15.30 -11.61 8.10
N GLY A 294 14.27 -11.90 7.30
CA GLY A 294 14.43 -12.42 5.94
C GLY A 294 15.18 -11.46 5.01
N VAL A 295 14.83 -10.18 5.04
CA VAL A 295 15.55 -9.12 4.30
C VAL A 295 17.00 -9.05 4.77
N GLY A 296 17.27 -9.09 6.08
CA GLY A 296 18.63 -9.13 6.64
C GLY A 296 19.43 -10.31 6.12
N VAL A 297 18.86 -11.52 6.11
CA VAL A 297 19.49 -12.73 5.57
C VAL A 297 19.80 -12.60 4.06
N LEU A 298 18.89 -11.99 3.30
CA LEU A 298 19.09 -11.77 1.86
C LEU A 298 20.15 -10.70 1.60
N LEU A 299 20.16 -9.61 2.37
CA LEU A 299 21.17 -8.55 2.26
C LEU A 299 22.58 -8.99 2.69
N ALA A 300 22.69 -9.99 3.56
CA ALA A 300 23.99 -10.59 3.90
C ALA A 300 24.65 -11.32 2.70
N ARG A 301 23.90 -11.56 1.62
CA ARG A 301 24.40 -12.21 0.41
C ARG A 301 24.99 -11.19 -0.56
N ARG A 302 26.25 -11.37 -0.94
CA ARG A 302 26.96 -10.45 -1.86
C ARG A 302 26.36 -10.35 -3.27
N ASP A 303 25.70 -11.41 -3.76
CA ASP A 303 25.05 -11.46 -5.07
C ASP A 303 23.88 -10.46 -5.17
N VAL A 304 23.16 -10.22 -4.08
CA VAL A 304 22.03 -9.27 -4.01
C VAL A 304 22.50 -7.84 -4.28
N TRP A 305 23.64 -7.44 -3.72
CA TRP A 305 24.18 -6.09 -3.89
C TRP A 305 24.65 -5.79 -5.33
N ARG A 306 24.97 -6.82 -6.10
CA ARG A 306 25.38 -6.69 -7.50
C ARG A 306 24.22 -6.57 -8.46
N HIS A 307 22.97 -6.73 -7.97
CA HIS A 307 21.77 -6.70 -8.80
C HIS A 307 20.77 -5.64 -8.31
N PRO A 308 20.89 -4.37 -8.78
CA PRO A 308 20.06 -3.25 -8.32
C PRO A 308 18.54 -3.51 -8.35
N PRO A 309 17.98 -4.20 -9.37
CA PRO A 309 16.55 -4.54 -9.35
C PRO A 309 16.12 -5.40 -8.15
N SER A 310 16.99 -6.30 -7.66
CA SER A 310 16.70 -7.07 -6.46
C SER A 310 16.70 -6.22 -5.20
N LEU A 311 17.63 -5.25 -5.11
CA LEU A 311 17.66 -4.28 -4.01
C LEU A 311 16.41 -3.41 -4.01
N GLY A 312 15.98 -2.94 -5.19
CA GLY A 312 14.73 -2.18 -5.33
C GLY A 312 13.51 -2.96 -4.87
N ALA A 313 13.40 -4.22 -5.27
CA ALA A 313 12.33 -5.10 -4.84
C ALA A 313 12.36 -5.37 -3.32
N LEU A 314 13.54 -5.68 -2.75
CA LEU A 314 13.71 -5.84 -1.30
C LEU A 314 13.35 -4.56 -0.55
N GLY A 315 13.73 -3.40 -1.08
CA GLY A 315 13.39 -2.10 -0.52
C GLY A 315 11.88 -1.84 -0.49
N ALA A 316 11.16 -2.17 -1.56
CA ALA A 316 9.71 -2.07 -1.60
C ALA A 316 9.04 -2.95 -0.53
N HIS A 317 9.51 -4.21 -0.40
CA HIS A 317 8.97 -5.13 0.61
C HIS A 317 9.33 -4.71 2.05
N LEU A 318 10.54 -4.18 2.27
CA LEU A 318 10.93 -3.58 3.54
C LEU A 318 10.03 -2.39 3.89
N GLY A 319 9.82 -1.48 2.94
CA GLY A 319 8.92 -0.34 3.13
C GLY A 319 7.50 -0.77 3.47
N MET A 320 6.95 -1.74 2.74
CA MET A 320 5.62 -2.31 3.03
C MET A 320 5.55 -2.93 4.42
N ALA A 321 6.58 -3.68 4.85
CA ALA A 321 6.63 -4.28 6.17
C ALA A 321 6.62 -3.22 7.28
N LEU A 322 7.40 -2.14 7.13
CA LEU A 322 7.42 -1.04 8.09
C LEU A 322 6.11 -0.27 8.12
N ALA A 323 5.51 0.02 6.95
CA ALA A 323 4.19 0.65 6.89
C ALA A 323 3.12 -0.21 7.56
N ALA A 324 3.13 -1.52 7.30
CA ALA A 324 2.22 -2.46 7.95
C ALA A 324 2.42 -2.55 9.46
N LEU A 325 3.65 -2.39 9.97
CA LEU A 325 3.92 -2.28 11.39
C LEU A 325 3.23 -1.05 12.00
N GLY A 326 3.36 0.10 11.35
CA GLY A 326 2.65 1.32 11.76
C GLY A 326 1.14 1.09 11.84
N ILE A 327 0.54 0.57 10.78
CA ILE A 327 -0.91 0.28 10.71
C ILE A 327 -1.34 -0.73 11.80
N ALA A 328 -0.56 -1.78 12.02
CA ALA A 328 -0.91 -2.84 12.97
C ALA A 328 -0.97 -2.35 14.43
N PHE A 329 -0.23 -1.29 14.76
CA PHE A 329 -0.19 -0.75 16.11
C PHE A 329 -0.99 0.55 16.27
N SER A 330 -0.89 1.51 15.34
CA SER A 330 -1.59 2.80 15.47
C SER A 330 -3.11 2.64 15.43
N GLY A 331 -3.67 1.70 14.63
CA GLY A 331 -5.10 1.50 14.59
C GLY A 331 -5.70 1.00 15.93
N PRO A 332 -5.33 -0.22 16.37
CA PRO A 332 -5.99 -0.84 17.53
C PRO A 332 -5.46 -0.40 18.90
N TYR A 333 -4.32 0.28 18.97
CA TYR A 333 -3.68 0.64 20.25
C TYR A 333 -3.50 2.14 20.44
N THR A 334 -4.07 2.97 19.58
CA THR A 334 -4.19 4.41 19.79
C THR A 334 -5.02 4.68 21.04
N GLN A 335 -4.53 5.61 21.84
CA GLN A 335 -5.24 6.13 23.01
C GLN A 335 -5.57 7.60 22.72
N ASP A 336 -6.83 7.96 22.78
CA ASP A 336 -7.29 9.32 22.56
C ASP A 336 -8.17 9.81 23.71
N SER A 337 -8.19 11.12 23.88
CA SER A 337 -9.02 11.79 24.88
C SER A 337 -9.41 13.18 24.38
N GLU A 338 -10.69 13.47 24.47
CA GLU A 338 -11.21 14.83 24.29
C GLU A 338 -11.25 15.53 25.65
N MET A 339 -10.70 16.74 25.71
CA MET A 339 -10.52 17.51 26.93
C MET A 339 -11.04 18.93 26.74
N ALA A 340 -11.87 19.40 27.67
CA ALA A 340 -12.31 20.79 27.73
C ALA A 340 -11.52 21.49 28.84
N LEU A 341 -10.52 22.30 28.48
CA LEU A 341 -9.52 22.86 29.39
C LEU A 341 -9.64 24.38 29.47
N ARG A 342 -9.45 24.94 30.65
CA ARG A 342 -9.13 26.35 30.85
C ARG A 342 -7.63 26.56 30.87
N GLN A 343 -7.18 27.79 30.70
CA GLN A 343 -5.77 28.10 30.81
C GLN A 343 -5.19 27.67 32.16
N GLY A 344 -4.08 26.93 32.11
CA GLY A 344 -3.43 26.30 33.26
C GLY A 344 -4.03 24.93 33.67
N GLU A 345 -5.17 24.51 33.12
CA GLU A 345 -5.74 23.19 33.39
C GLU A 345 -5.05 22.10 32.57
N SER A 346 -5.06 20.90 33.11
CA SER A 346 -4.41 19.71 32.51
C SER A 346 -5.40 18.58 32.33
N GLY A 347 -5.23 17.84 31.26
CA GLY A 347 -5.92 16.57 31.03
C GLY A 347 -4.93 15.45 30.73
N THR A 348 -5.35 14.20 30.84
CA THR A 348 -4.48 13.04 30.67
C THR A 348 -4.96 12.11 29.57
N VAL A 349 -4.01 11.53 28.82
CA VAL A 349 -4.23 10.47 27.85
C VAL A 349 -3.12 9.41 28.01
N GLY A 350 -3.49 8.24 28.50
CA GLY A 350 -2.52 7.21 28.85
C GLY A 350 -1.48 7.70 29.87
N ALA A 351 -0.21 7.61 29.54
CA ALA A 351 0.91 8.09 30.37
C ALA A 351 1.28 9.56 30.13
N TYR A 352 0.55 10.26 29.29
CA TYR A 352 0.82 11.65 28.92
C TYR A 352 -0.18 12.61 29.59
N THR A 353 0.28 13.80 29.88
CA THR A 353 -0.53 14.90 30.41
C THR A 353 -0.35 16.10 29.48
N ALA A 354 -1.46 16.67 29.02
CA ALA A 354 -1.50 17.90 28.24
C ALA A 354 -2.03 19.05 29.10
N THR A 355 -1.31 20.15 29.21
CA THR A 355 -1.66 21.33 29.97
C THR A 355 -1.85 22.51 29.01
N LEU A 356 -3.01 23.15 29.05
CA LEU A 356 -3.28 24.33 28.24
C LEU A 356 -2.49 25.53 28.78
N LEU A 357 -1.52 26.00 28.02
CA LEU A 357 -0.72 27.19 28.37
C LEU A 357 -1.47 28.47 28.07
N GLU A 358 -1.94 28.59 26.83
CA GLU A 358 -2.66 29.77 26.35
C GLU A 358 -3.49 29.45 25.11
N LEU A 359 -4.49 30.29 24.86
CA LEU A 359 -5.24 30.36 23.60
C LEU A 359 -4.78 31.61 22.87
N GLN A 360 -4.28 31.46 21.65
CA GLN A 360 -3.84 32.51 20.77
C GLN A 360 -4.84 32.74 19.65
N GLU A 361 -5.25 34.01 19.43
CA GLU A 361 -6.07 34.38 18.28
C GLU A 361 -5.26 35.37 17.44
N GLY A 362 -5.35 35.25 16.13
CA GLY A 362 -4.60 36.13 15.25
C GLY A 362 -5.07 36.06 13.81
N SER A 363 -4.54 36.97 13.01
CA SER A 363 -4.77 37.04 11.58
C SER A 363 -3.43 36.98 10.86
N ARG A 364 -3.38 36.15 9.80
CA ARG A 364 -2.26 36.05 8.85
C ARG A 364 -2.77 36.34 7.43
N PRO A 365 -1.91 36.68 6.48
CA PRO A 365 -2.36 36.95 5.11
C PRO A 365 -3.15 35.79 4.54
N GLY A 366 -4.47 35.98 4.35
CA GLY A 366 -5.37 35.02 3.74
C GLY A 366 -6.18 34.16 4.70
N TYR A 367 -5.95 34.21 6.01
CA TYR A 367 -6.76 33.51 7.00
C TYR A 367 -6.64 34.05 8.42
N ASP A 368 -7.72 33.90 9.18
CA ASP A 368 -7.72 34.09 10.63
C ASP A 368 -7.51 32.74 11.31
N PHE A 369 -6.90 32.72 12.49
CA PHE A 369 -6.64 31.48 13.22
C PHE A 369 -6.89 31.63 14.72
N ILE A 370 -7.23 30.49 15.33
CA ILE A 370 -7.22 30.26 16.78
C ILE A 370 -6.30 29.08 17.03
N ALA A 371 -5.30 29.23 17.90
CA ALA A 371 -4.34 28.19 18.27
C ALA A 371 -4.40 27.89 19.76
N ALA A 372 -4.43 26.61 20.12
CA ALA A 372 -4.36 26.16 21.51
C ALA A 372 -2.93 25.67 21.80
N ARG A 373 -2.19 26.40 22.61
CA ARG A 373 -0.82 26.02 22.97
C ARG A 373 -0.84 25.10 24.17
N LEU A 374 -0.39 23.86 23.98
CA LEU A 374 -0.40 22.81 24.98
C LEU A 374 1.02 22.36 25.31
N GLN A 375 1.37 22.30 26.59
CA GLN A 375 2.58 21.61 27.03
C GLN A 375 2.26 20.15 27.29
N VAL A 376 3.04 19.26 26.69
CA VAL A 376 2.89 17.81 26.86
C VAL A 376 4.00 17.28 27.75
N SER A 377 3.63 16.51 28.76
CA SER A 377 4.55 15.80 29.66
C SER A 377 4.24 14.32 29.72
N LYS A 378 5.26 13.50 29.98
CA LYS A 378 5.13 12.06 30.22
C LYS A 378 5.74 11.71 31.55
N ASN A 379 4.95 11.12 32.45
CA ASN A 379 5.40 10.77 33.82
C ASN A 379 6.08 11.96 34.53
N GLY A 380 5.52 13.17 34.39
CA GLY A 380 6.02 14.39 35.01
C GLY A 380 7.22 15.05 34.33
N LYS A 381 7.75 14.50 33.21
CA LYS A 381 8.80 15.12 32.42
C LYS A 381 8.20 15.74 31.16
N THR A 382 8.52 17.01 30.86
CA THR A 382 8.12 17.68 29.63
C THR A 382 8.73 16.94 28.42
N VAL A 383 7.86 16.61 27.45
CA VAL A 383 8.22 15.97 26.18
C VAL A 383 8.33 17.01 25.07
N GLY A 384 7.44 18.02 25.07
CA GLY A 384 7.41 19.09 24.08
C GLY A 384 6.17 19.95 24.22
N GLU A 385 5.97 20.81 23.25
CA GLU A 385 4.76 21.63 23.11
C GLU A 385 4.12 21.35 21.76
N VAL A 386 2.79 21.48 21.70
CA VAL A 386 2.00 21.43 20.47
C VAL A 386 1.04 22.63 20.44
N ALA A 387 0.78 23.13 19.25
CA ALA A 387 -0.09 24.28 19.02
C ALA A 387 -1.07 24.03 17.87
N PRO A 388 -2.04 23.09 18.02
CA PRO A 388 -3.05 22.85 16.98
C PRO A 388 -3.87 24.13 16.74
N GLU A 389 -4.18 24.40 15.45
CA GLU A 389 -4.89 25.58 15.01
C GLU A 389 -6.24 25.26 14.37
N ARG A 390 -7.17 26.19 14.45
CA ARG A 390 -8.33 26.25 13.53
C ARG A 390 -8.19 27.49 12.70
N ARG A 391 -8.19 27.30 11.38
CA ARG A 391 -8.02 28.36 10.39
C ARG A 391 -9.32 28.65 9.64
N LEU A 392 -9.57 29.91 9.39
CA LEU A 392 -10.70 30.43 8.64
C LEU A 392 -10.15 31.15 7.41
N TYR A 393 -10.23 30.51 6.25
CA TYR A 393 -9.66 31.07 5.02
C TYR A 393 -10.64 31.99 4.28
N ASP A 394 -10.22 33.23 3.98
CA ASP A 394 -11.03 34.24 3.28
C ASP A 394 -11.55 33.77 1.90
N LYS A 395 -10.71 33.02 1.18
CA LYS A 395 -11.02 32.55 -0.19
C LYS A 395 -12.04 31.41 -0.25
N PHE A 396 -12.31 30.73 0.86
CA PHE A 396 -13.18 29.55 0.90
C PHE A 396 -14.51 29.82 1.63
N GLY A 397 -15.02 31.07 1.58
CA GLY A 397 -16.33 31.39 2.12
C GLY A 397 -16.47 31.13 3.61
N ASN A 398 -15.42 31.44 4.39
CA ASN A 398 -15.34 31.19 5.82
C ASN A 398 -15.37 29.71 6.23
N MET A 399 -14.94 28.84 5.35
CA MET A 399 -14.78 27.41 5.70
C MET A 399 -13.65 27.25 6.73
N GLN A 400 -13.94 26.50 7.79
CA GLN A 400 -12.99 26.22 8.86
C GLN A 400 -12.16 24.98 8.55
N PHE A 401 -10.85 25.07 8.69
CA PHE A 401 -9.91 23.98 8.57
C PHE A 401 -9.23 23.75 9.91
N SER A 402 -8.98 22.47 10.22
CA SER A 402 -8.24 22.07 11.41
C SER A 402 -6.80 21.77 11.03
N GLU A 403 -5.87 22.51 11.63
CA GLU A 403 -4.45 22.21 11.52
C GLU A 403 -4.02 21.51 12.78
N VAL A 404 -3.52 20.32 12.64
CA VAL A 404 -3.03 19.56 13.79
C VAL A 404 -1.58 19.88 14.07
N ASP A 405 -1.13 19.57 15.27
CA ASP A 405 0.29 19.62 15.61
C ASP A 405 0.69 18.33 16.32
N VAL A 406 1.94 17.89 16.11
CA VAL A 406 2.41 16.58 16.55
C VAL A 406 3.77 16.68 17.21
N ILE A 407 4.00 15.85 18.24
CA ILE A 407 5.34 15.55 18.74
C ILE A 407 5.75 14.18 18.18
N PRO A 408 6.60 14.14 17.15
CA PRO A 408 6.94 12.88 16.49
C PRO A 408 7.79 11.98 17.38
N GLY A 409 7.62 10.66 17.23
CA GLY A 409 8.42 9.67 17.94
C GLY A 409 8.42 8.31 17.25
N LEU A 410 9.54 7.60 17.28
CA LEU A 410 9.63 6.25 16.71
C LEU A 410 8.83 5.19 17.49
N GLY A 411 8.55 5.45 18.77
CA GLY A 411 7.71 4.59 19.61
C GLY A 411 6.28 5.08 19.64
N ASN A 412 6.07 6.26 20.18
CA ASN A 412 4.77 6.91 20.23
C ASN A 412 4.89 8.32 19.66
N GLU A 413 3.88 8.74 18.92
CA GLU A 413 3.66 10.11 18.54
C GLU A 413 2.54 10.68 19.39
N VAL A 414 2.64 11.95 19.77
CA VAL A 414 1.52 12.69 20.37
C VAL A 414 0.93 13.59 19.30
N TYR A 415 -0.33 13.38 19.00
CA TYR A 415 -1.12 14.12 18.03
C TYR A 415 -2.13 14.99 18.77
N ALA A 416 -2.25 16.26 18.41
CA ALA A 416 -3.22 17.18 19.00
C ALA A 416 -4.03 17.90 17.91
N SER A 417 -5.34 18.02 18.13
CA SER A 417 -6.23 18.83 17.30
C SER A 417 -7.12 19.71 18.15
N LEU A 418 -7.41 20.93 17.66
CA LEU A 418 -8.30 21.88 18.29
C LEU A 418 -9.73 21.70 17.75
N LEU A 419 -10.64 21.23 18.60
CA LEU A 419 -12.04 21.01 18.22
C LEU A 419 -12.88 22.28 18.30
N GLY A 420 -12.53 23.24 19.17
CA GLY A 420 -13.20 24.51 19.30
C GLY A 420 -13.31 25.00 20.74
N LEU A 421 -14.34 25.81 21.01
CA LEU A 421 -14.69 26.26 22.34
C LEU A 421 -16.04 25.67 22.73
N ASP A 422 -16.18 25.29 23.99
CA ASP A 422 -17.49 24.86 24.52
C ASP A 422 -18.36 26.07 24.99
N GLY A 423 -19.62 25.79 25.38
CA GLY A 423 -20.55 26.80 25.87
C GLY A 423 -20.10 27.53 27.17
N GLN A 424 -18.99 27.10 27.79
CA GLN A 424 -18.38 27.71 28.99
C GLN A 424 -17.04 28.38 28.68
N SER A 425 -16.73 28.64 27.40
CA SER A 425 -15.48 29.21 26.92
C SER A 425 -14.24 28.40 27.31
N ARG A 426 -14.38 27.08 27.45
CA ARG A 426 -13.25 26.16 27.61
C ARG A 426 -12.76 25.72 26.24
N VAL A 427 -11.46 25.58 26.09
CA VAL A 427 -10.82 25.10 24.88
C VAL A 427 -10.99 23.59 24.80
N VAL A 428 -11.67 23.10 23.77
CA VAL A 428 -11.86 21.66 23.54
C VAL A 428 -10.81 21.17 22.59
N VAL A 429 -9.93 20.30 23.09
CA VAL A 429 -8.85 19.69 22.31
C VAL A 429 -8.99 18.17 22.32
N LYS A 430 -8.66 17.54 21.24
CA LYS A 430 -8.44 16.09 21.17
C LYS A 430 -6.95 15.84 21.18
N VAL A 431 -6.48 15.01 22.09
CA VAL A 431 -5.10 14.55 22.16
C VAL A 431 -5.08 13.06 22.01
N SER A 432 -4.26 12.56 21.07
CA SER A 432 -4.09 11.13 20.80
C SER A 432 -2.63 10.73 20.99
N VAL A 433 -2.41 9.51 21.45
CA VAL A 433 -1.09 8.87 21.50
C VAL A 433 -1.09 7.73 20.51
N GLU A 434 -0.33 7.89 19.45
CA GLU A 434 -0.31 7.01 18.28
C GLU A 434 0.95 6.12 18.31
N PRO A 435 0.83 4.82 18.68
CA PRO A 435 1.99 3.95 18.74
C PRO A 435 2.46 3.57 17.33
N LEU A 436 3.75 3.72 17.08
CA LEU A 436 4.46 3.30 15.87
C LEU A 436 3.96 3.94 14.57
N VAL A 437 3.12 4.98 14.58
CA VAL A 437 2.56 5.59 13.37
C VAL A 437 3.66 6.09 12.42
N ASN A 438 4.77 6.59 12.94
CA ASN A 438 5.89 7.08 12.11
C ASN A 438 6.54 6.00 11.24
N TRP A 439 6.38 4.71 11.57
CA TRP A 439 6.83 3.63 10.70
C TRP A 439 5.98 3.48 9.43
N LEU A 440 4.73 3.94 9.45
CA LEU A 440 3.91 4.07 8.24
C LEU A 440 4.56 5.05 7.25
N TRP A 441 4.95 6.23 7.73
CA TRP A 441 5.56 7.28 6.90
C TRP A 441 6.95 6.88 6.39
N ILE A 442 7.78 6.31 7.27
CA ILE A 442 9.10 5.77 6.90
C ILE A 442 8.94 4.67 5.85
N GLY A 443 8.04 3.73 6.08
CA GLY A 443 7.78 2.63 5.17
C GLY A 443 7.28 3.10 3.81
N GLY A 444 6.30 4.01 3.78
CA GLY A 444 5.78 4.63 2.56
C GLY A 444 6.88 5.37 1.77
N THR A 445 7.72 6.13 2.46
CA THR A 445 8.87 6.82 1.85
C THR A 445 9.84 5.82 1.20
N LEU A 446 10.18 4.73 1.89
CA LEU A 446 11.06 3.70 1.33
C LEU A 446 10.43 3.03 0.09
N MET A 447 9.11 2.83 0.06
CA MET A 447 8.38 2.31 -1.11
C MET A 447 8.42 3.27 -2.31
N CYS A 448 8.55 4.58 -2.09
CA CYS A 448 8.69 5.55 -3.17
C CYS A 448 10.11 5.61 -3.74
N PHE A 449 11.15 5.47 -2.92
CA PHE A 449 12.53 5.72 -3.36
C PHE A 449 13.32 4.45 -3.71
N LEU A 450 13.22 3.38 -2.91
CA LEU A 450 14.06 2.20 -3.13
C LEU A 450 13.75 1.44 -4.43
N PRO A 451 12.48 1.34 -4.90
CA PRO A 451 12.19 0.72 -6.18
C PRO A 451 12.83 1.41 -7.39
N LEU A 452 13.22 2.70 -7.29
CA LEU A 452 13.97 3.40 -8.33
C LEU A 452 15.27 2.69 -8.71
N LEU A 453 15.87 1.92 -7.79
CA LEU A 453 17.00 1.05 -8.10
C LEU A 453 16.66 0.01 -9.16
N GLY A 454 15.38 -0.37 -9.28
CA GLY A 454 14.88 -1.29 -10.30
C GLY A 454 14.94 -0.74 -11.74
N LEU A 455 15.07 0.58 -11.91
CA LEU A 455 15.22 1.23 -13.22
C LEU A 455 16.64 1.05 -13.79
N ARG A 456 17.64 0.80 -12.94
CA ARG A 456 19.00 0.56 -13.39
C ARG A 456 19.08 -0.80 -14.10
N ARG A 457 19.51 -0.82 -15.35
CA ARG A 457 19.83 -2.07 -16.04
C ARG A 457 21.00 -2.72 -15.32
N GLY A 458 20.83 -3.95 -14.81
CA GLY A 458 21.96 -4.74 -14.31
C GLY A 458 22.99 -4.89 -15.44
N LYS A 459 24.24 -4.54 -15.20
CA LYS A 459 25.36 -4.87 -16.10
C LYS A 459 25.45 -6.39 -16.20
N GLY A 460 24.94 -6.98 -17.30
CA GLY A 460 25.09 -8.42 -17.51
C GLY A 460 23.95 -9.09 -18.26
N ARG A 461 23.44 -8.45 -19.34
CA ARG A 461 22.73 -9.11 -20.45
C ARG A 461 22.62 -8.15 -21.63
N ALA A 462 23.75 -7.53 -22.00
CA ALA A 462 23.92 -6.98 -23.33
C ALA A 462 24.49 -8.11 -24.20
N ASP A 463 23.80 -8.38 -25.30
CA ASP A 463 24.30 -9.05 -26.49
C ASP A 463 24.86 -10.49 -26.33
N GLY A 464 23.94 -11.44 -26.26
CA GLY A 464 24.16 -12.80 -26.70
C GLY A 464 23.14 -13.13 -27.78
N GLN A 465 23.33 -12.58 -28.95
CA GLN A 465 22.80 -13.17 -30.18
C GLN A 465 23.47 -14.53 -30.39
N GLY A 466 22.66 -15.54 -30.59
CA GLY A 466 23.06 -16.75 -31.27
C GLY A 466 23.47 -17.92 -30.37
N SER A 467 22.74 -18.97 -30.58
CA SER A 467 22.93 -20.37 -30.25
C SER A 467 22.31 -20.85 -28.94
N GLY A 468 21.36 -21.72 -29.14
CA GLY A 468 20.69 -22.49 -28.11
C GLY A 468 21.68 -23.25 -27.23
N ASN A 469 21.42 -23.09 -25.98
CA ASN A 469 21.51 -24.09 -24.93
C ASN A 469 21.24 -23.33 -23.62
N ALA A 470 20.00 -23.40 -23.17
CA ALA A 470 19.69 -23.12 -21.78
C ALA A 470 20.42 -24.19 -20.97
N ALA A 471 21.50 -23.80 -20.30
CA ALA A 471 22.07 -24.63 -19.26
C ALA A 471 20.98 -24.84 -18.21
N PRO A 472 20.67 -26.07 -17.81
CA PRO A 472 19.76 -26.31 -16.71
C PRO A 472 20.37 -25.72 -15.44
N ASP A 473 19.55 -24.94 -14.70
CA ASP A 473 19.87 -24.58 -13.32
C ASP A 473 20.31 -25.84 -12.58
N GLY A 474 21.52 -25.86 -12.08
CA GLY A 474 22.12 -27.00 -11.40
C GLY A 474 21.47 -27.27 -10.05
N ASP A 475 20.30 -27.87 -10.05
CA ASP A 475 19.61 -28.46 -8.92
C ASP A 475 19.00 -29.81 -9.35
N ALA A 476 19.82 -30.67 -10.03
CA ALA A 476 19.55 -32.10 -10.05
C ALA A 476 20.15 -32.69 -8.76
N PRO A 477 19.40 -33.50 -8.01
CA PRO A 477 19.98 -34.27 -6.92
C PRO A 477 21.06 -35.21 -7.49
N LYS A 478 22.26 -35.16 -6.96
CA LYS A 478 23.23 -36.21 -7.15
C LYS A 478 22.70 -37.45 -6.43
N ASP A 479 22.10 -38.38 -7.15
CA ASP A 479 21.96 -39.75 -6.71
C ASP A 479 23.38 -40.37 -6.66
N THR A 480 23.96 -40.34 -5.49
CA THR A 480 25.00 -41.27 -5.09
C THR A 480 24.31 -42.34 -4.28
N ASP A 481 24.01 -43.43 -4.89
CA ASP A 481 24.02 -44.81 -4.33
C ASP A 481 23.45 -45.76 -5.38
N ALA A 482 24.30 -46.20 -6.28
CA ALA A 482 24.11 -47.46 -7.00
C ALA A 482 24.98 -48.52 -6.31
N PRO A 483 24.47 -49.63 -5.87
CA PRO A 483 25.29 -50.74 -5.45
C PRO A 483 25.90 -51.38 -6.69
N GLU A 484 27.22 -51.57 -6.67
CA GLU A 484 27.93 -52.53 -7.49
C GLU A 484 27.41 -53.93 -7.12
N ASP A 485 26.75 -54.57 -8.03
CA ASP A 485 26.66 -56.03 -7.97
C ASP A 485 27.40 -56.65 -9.16
N GLY A 486 28.34 -57.42 -8.73
CA GLY A 486 29.31 -58.11 -9.56
C GLY A 486 28.71 -59.24 -10.38
N GLN A 487 29.54 -59.54 -11.32
CA GLN A 487 29.61 -60.66 -12.22
C GLN A 487 29.24 -62.01 -11.64
N THR A 488 28.70 -62.89 -12.44
CA THR A 488 29.34 -64.06 -13.01
C THR A 488 28.29 -64.99 -13.64
N ALA A 489 28.72 -65.49 -14.76
CA ALA A 489 28.33 -66.68 -15.59
C ALA A 489 27.33 -66.37 -16.71
#